data_2825fbe38439d25cd9d8711e86a428e2
#
_entry.id   2825fbe38439d25cd9d8711e86a428e2
#
_cell.length_a   1.000
_cell.length_b   1.000
_cell.length_c   1.000
_cell.angle_alpha   90.00
_cell.angle_beta   90.00
_cell.angle_gamma   90.00
#
_symmetry.space_group_name_H-M   'P 1'
#
loop_
_entity.id
_entity.type
_entity.pdbx_description
1 polymer ?
#
loop_
_entity_poly.entity_id
_entity_poly.type
_entity_poly.pdbx_seq_one_letter_code
_entity_poly.pdbx_strand_id
1 'polypeptide(L)'
;MSRLKDRYTKEVAPALRKEFGYKNVMAVPKIEKVVVNMGLGEATQNAKIVDTGADEVTRITGQKPVVTRAKKSIAQFKVRKGMPIGAMVTLRGERMWEFLDRLVSIALPRVRDFRGVSPRGFDGRGNFTLGLKDQLIFPEIDYMKVDKARGMNISVVTTAKTDEESRKLLQLLGMPFRAQ
;
A
#
# COMPACT_ATOMS: atom_id res chain seq x y z
N MET A 1 12.03 -11.92 -13.07
CA MET A 1 11.82 -10.47 -12.87
C MET A 1 10.33 -10.20 -12.85
N SER A 2 9.87 -9.26 -12.04
CA SER A 2 8.45 -8.92 -11.96
C SER A 2 8.00 -8.19 -13.23
N ARG A 3 6.85 -8.61 -13.80
CA ARG A 3 6.23 -8.02 -15.02
C ARG A 3 6.12 -6.49 -14.92
N LEU A 4 5.72 -5.97 -13.77
CA LEU A 4 5.53 -4.55 -13.56
C LEU A 4 6.86 -3.77 -13.54
N LYS A 5 7.95 -4.40 -13.05
CA LYS A 5 9.30 -3.82 -13.10
C LYS A 5 9.83 -3.72 -14.53
N ASP A 6 9.58 -4.76 -15.33
CA ASP A 6 9.98 -4.74 -16.75
C ASP A 6 9.21 -3.67 -17.52
N ARG A 7 7.91 -3.52 -17.26
CA ARG A 7 7.08 -2.43 -17.80
C ARG A 7 7.60 -1.06 -17.39
N TYR A 8 7.95 -0.88 -16.12
CA TYR A 8 8.56 0.38 -15.66
C TYR A 8 9.83 0.73 -16.45
N THR A 9 10.73 -0.23 -16.62
CA THR A 9 12.01 0.01 -17.27
C THR A 9 11.86 0.27 -18.78
N LYS A 10 10.99 -0.50 -19.47
CA LYS A 10 10.85 -0.46 -20.93
C LYS A 10 9.94 0.65 -21.42
N GLU A 11 8.87 0.97 -20.69
CA GLU A 11 7.79 1.84 -21.15
C GLU A 11 7.68 3.11 -20.31
N VAL A 12 7.58 2.97 -18.98
CA VAL A 12 7.21 4.05 -18.08
C VAL A 12 8.33 5.07 -17.90
N ALA A 13 9.55 4.61 -17.64
CA ALA A 13 10.71 5.50 -17.44
C ALA A 13 11.05 6.35 -18.68
N PRO A 14 11.06 5.80 -19.92
CA PRO A 14 11.23 6.61 -21.13
C PRO A 14 10.09 7.61 -21.35
N ALA A 15 8.82 7.21 -21.08
CA ALA A 15 7.67 8.09 -21.22
C ALA A 15 7.74 9.28 -20.25
N LEU A 16 8.03 9.05 -18.97
CA LEU A 16 8.20 10.09 -17.96
C LEU A 16 9.36 11.04 -18.32
N ARG A 17 10.48 10.48 -18.80
CA ARG A 17 11.63 11.29 -19.22
C ARG A 17 11.25 12.26 -20.33
N LYS A 18 10.47 11.79 -21.31
CA LYS A 18 10.01 12.61 -22.44
C LYS A 18 9.01 13.68 -22.00
N GLU A 19 8.07 13.33 -21.12
CA GLU A 19 6.97 14.22 -20.69
C GLU A 19 7.47 15.35 -19.78
N PHE A 20 8.32 15.02 -18.80
CA PHE A 20 8.85 16.00 -17.83
C PHE A 20 10.24 16.56 -18.19
N GLY A 21 10.84 16.15 -19.31
CA GLY A 21 12.09 16.69 -19.80
C GLY A 21 13.34 16.41 -18.95
N TYR A 22 13.36 15.26 -18.25
CA TYR A 22 14.51 14.91 -17.41
C TYR A 22 15.79 14.73 -18.22
N LYS A 23 16.83 15.53 -17.94
CA LYS A 23 18.16 15.41 -18.55
C LYS A 23 18.89 14.15 -18.05
N ASN A 24 18.78 13.86 -16.74
CA ASN A 24 19.44 12.72 -16.12
C ASN A 24 18.45 11.55 -15.95
N VAL A 25 18.83 10.36 -16.41
CA VAL A 25 18.04 9.13 -16.25
C VAL A 25 17.78 8.78 -14.77
N MET A 26 18.74 9.11 -13.90
CA MET A 26 18.60 8.84 -12.46
C MET A 26 17.63 9.80 -11.76
N ALA A 27 17.22 10.90 -12.40
CA ALA A 27 16.23 11.83 -11.86
C ALA A 27 14.79 11.41 -12.15
N VAL A 28 14.59 10.41 -13.03
CA VAL A 28 13.25 9.90 -13.35
C VAL A 28 12.60 9.31 -12.11
N PRO A 29 11.35 9.67 -11.80
CA PRO A 29 10.64 9.14 -10.65
C PRO A 29 10.53 7.62 -10.66
N LYS A 30 10.81 6.99 -9.53
CA LYS A 30 10.67 5.54 -9.32
C LYS A 30 10.00 5.25 -8.00
N ILE A 31 9.41 4.06 -7.87
CA ILE A 31 8.89 3.59 -6.59
C ILE A 31 10.06 3.13 -5.74
N GLU A 32 10.14 3.63 -4.51
CA GLU A 32 11.19 3.30 -3.55
C GLU A 32 10.78 2.16 -2.62
N LYS A 33 9.57 2.25 -2.08
CA LYS A 33 9.00 1.27 -1.15
C LYS A 33 7.49 1.33 -1.15
N VAL A 34 6.87 0.25 -0.70
CA VAL A 34 5.44 0.20 -0.38
C VAL A 34 5.30 -0.19 1.08
N VAL A 35 4.53 0.58 1.82
CA VAL A 35 4.23 0.32 3.23
C VAL A 35 2.77 -0.11 3.33
N VAL A 36 2.54 -1.30 3.88
CA VAL A 36 1.20 -1.79 4.19
C VAL A 36 1.04 -1.73 5.69
N ASN A 37 0.01 -1.04 6.16
CA ASN A 37 -0.31 -0.88 7.57
C ASN A 37 -1.74 -1.31 7.84
N MET A 38 -1.93 -2.18 8.83
CA MET A 38 -3.24 -2.59 9.34
C MET A 38 -3.40 -2.07 10.76
N GLY A 39 -4.36 -1.17 10.96
CA GLY A 39 -4.71 -0.65 12.28
C GLY A 39 -5.65 -1.60 13.01
N LEU A 40 -5.24 -2.10 14.17
CA LEU A 40 -5.96 -3.09 14.97
C LEU A 40 -6.38 -2.48 16.31
N GLY A 41 -7.21 -1.44 16.28
CA GLY A 41 -7.68 -0.75 17.49
C GLY A 41 -8.43 -1.66 18.46
N GLU A 42 -9.07 -2.71 17.98
CA GLU A 42 -9.77 -3.73 18.81
C GLU A 42 -8.80 -4.57 19.66
N ALA A 43 -7.52 -4.54 19.35
CA ALA A 43 -6.47 -5.22 20.14
C ALA A 43 -6.36 -4.71 21.57
N THR A 44 -6.90 -3.54 21.87
CA THR A 44 -7.04 -3.02 23.24
C THR A 44 -7.93 -3.89 24.14
N GLN A 45 -8.86 -4.63 23.53
CA GLN A 45 -9.75 -5.55 24.23
C GLN A 45 -9.27 -7.00 24.13
N ASN A 46 -8.67 -7.39 23.00
CA ASN A 46 -8.21 -8.75 22.75
C ASN A 46 -6.87 -8.74 21.99
N ALA A 47 -5.78 -9.01 22.71
CA ALA A 47 -4.43 -9.02 22.15
C ALA A 47 -4.21 -10.03 21.01
N LYS A 48 -4.97 -11.14 20.97
CA LYS A 48 -4.88 -12.17 19.91
C LYS A 48 -5.23 -11.64 18.53
N ILE A 49 -5.99 -10.54 18.44
CA ILE A 49 -6.34 -9.89 17.17
C ILE A 49 -5.09 -9.39 16.43
N VAL A 50 -4.04 -9.02 17.17
CA VAL A 50 -2.79 -8.56 16.56
C VAL A 50 -2.07 -9.69 15.85
N ASP A 51 -2.06 -10.88 16.44
CA ASP A 51 -1.42 -12.05 15.84
C ASP A 51 -2.19 -12.47 14.57
N THR A 52 -3.52 -12.51 14.63
CA THR A 52 -4.36 -12.79 13.47
C THR A 52 -4.12 -11.77 12.34
N GLY A 53 -4.13 -10.47 12.66
CA GLY A 53 -3.87 -9.42 11.67
C GLY A 53 -2.44 -9.47 11.10
N ALA A 54 -1.46 -9.84 11.92
CA ALA A 54 -0.08 -10.03 11.45
C ALA A 54 0.02 -11.22 10.49
N ASP A 55 -0.69 -12.32 10.76
CA ASP A 55 -0.74 -13.48 9.87
C ASP A 55 -1.42 -13.14 8.54
N GLU A 56 -2.54 -12.39 8.57
CA GLU A 56 -3.22 -11.91 7.37
C GLU A 56 -2.28 -11.04 6.51
N VAL A 57 -1.61 -10.05 7.10
CA VAL A 57 -0.63 -9.21 6.40
C VAL A 57 0.54 -10.04 5.86
N THR A 58 0.99 -11.07 6.60
CA THR A 58 2.05 -11.98 6.13
C THR A 58 1.62 -12.75 4.88
N ARG A 59 0.38 -13.25 4.83
CA ARG A 59 -0.16 -13.97 3.67
C ARG A 59 -0.26 -13.05 2.45
N ILE A 60 -0.78 -11.83 2.64
CA ILE A 60 -0.95 -10.84 1.57
C ILE A 60 0.39 -10.40 0.98
N THR A 61 1.38 -10.14 1.83
CA THR A 61 2.64 -9.50 1.42
C THR A 61 3.80 -10.47 1.20
N GLY A 62 3.69 -11.69 1.73
CA GLY A 62 4.78 -12.67 1.72
C GLY A 62 5.95 -12.30 2.65
N GLN A 63 5.76 -11.31 3.54
CA GLN A 63 6.77 -10.86 4.50
C GLN A 63 6.16 -10.68 5.89
N LYS A 64 6.83 -11.16 6.93
CA LYS A 64 6.39 -10.99 8.31
C LYS A 64 6.34 -9.51 8.70
N PRO A 65 5.19 -8.98 9.15
CA PRO A 65 5.06 -7.60 9.57
C PRO A 65 5.69 -7.36 10.94
N VAL A 66 5.96 -6.10 11.22
CA VAL A 66 6.33 -5.62 12.55
C VAL A 66 5.06 -5.22 13.29
N VAL A 67 4.89 -5.71 14.52
CA VAL A 67 3.81 -5.31 15.41
C VAL A 67 4.08 -3.89 15.89
N THR A 68 3.17 -2.97 15.59
CA THR A 68 3.27 -1.58 16.03
C THR A 68 2.65 -1.40 17.41
N ARG A 69 3.37 -0.67 18.27
CA ARG A 69 3.00 -0.46 19.67
C ARG A 69 2.68 1.01 19.93
N ALA A 70 1.76 1.25 20.84
CA ALA A 70 1.36 2.59 21.27
C ALA A 70 2.54 3.35 21.90
N LYS A 71 2.80 4.56 21.43
CA LYS A 71 3.85 5.45 21.96
C LYS A 71 3.43 6.18 23.22
N LYS A 72 2.14 6.51 23.37
CA LYS A 72 1.57 7.26 24.50
C LYS A 72 0.36 6.51 25.05
N SER A 73 0.07 6.74 26.34
CA SER A 73 -1.17 6.27 26.98
C SER A 73 -2.27 7.29 26.73
N ILE A 74 -3.44 6.85 26.26
CA ILE A 74 -4.61 7.68 25.99
C ILE A 74 -5.82 7.02 26.65
N ALA A 75 -6.33 7.60 27.72
CA ALA A 75 -7.41 7.03 28.52
C ALA A 75 -8.72 6.87 27.72
N GLN A 76 -9.06 7.84 26.87
CA GLN A 76 -10.24 7.83 26.02
C GLN A 76 -10.32 6.59 25.10
N PHE A 77 -9.19 6.12 24.59
CA PHE A 77 -9.10 4.93 23.74
C PHE A 77 -8.71 3.66 24.52
N LYS A 78 -8.63 3.72 25.83
CA LYS A 78 -8.18 2.61 26.70
C LYS A 78 -6.82 2.03 26.29
N VAL A 79 -5.95 2.86 25.72
CA VAL A 79 -4.61 2.49 25.24
C VAL A 79 -3.57 2.88 26.27
N ARG A 80 -2.66 1.94 26.58
CA ARG A 80 -1.47 2.18 27.42
C ARG A 80 -0.21 2.14 26.54
N LYS A 81 0.82 2.89 26.93
CA LYS A 81 2.13 2.86 26.28
C LYS A 81 2.65 1.41 26.21
N GLY A 82 3.12 1.00 25.04
CA GLY A 82 3.64 -0.34 24.79
C GLY A 82 2.61 -1.38 24.33
N MET A 83 1.29 -1.10 24.41
CA MET A 83 0.27 -2.01 23.93
C MET A 83 0.39 -2.20 22.41
N PRO A 84 0.27 -3.45 21.89
CA PRO A 84 0.24 -3.72 20.46
C PRO A 84 -1.10 -3.24 19.89
N ILE A 85 -1.06 -2.41 18.83
CA ILE A 85 -2.25 -1.78 18.23
C ILE A 85 -2.31 -1.88 16.72
N GLY A 86 -1.37 -2.54 16.08
CA GLY A 86 -1.37 -2.71 14.63
C GLY A 86 -0.22 -3.57 14.12
N ALA A 87 -0.25 -3.83 12.82
CA ALA A 87 0.80 -4.54 12.11
C ALA A 87 1.21 -3.75 10.85
N MET A 88 2.50 -3.62 10.61
CA MET A 88 3.04 -2.85 9.49
C MET A 88 4.16 -3.63 8.79
N VAL A 89 4.19 -3.59 7.48
CA VAL A 89 5.27 -4.16 6.66
C VAL A 89 5.75 -3.14 5.64
N THR A 90 7.06 -3.13 5.40
CA THR A 90 7.68 -2.32 4.35
C THR A 90 8.24 -3.25 3.29
N LEU A 91 7.72 -3.14 2.07
CA LEU A 91 8.14 -3.92 0.92
C LEU A 91 9.09 -3.10 0.04
N ARG A 92 10.17 -3.75 -0.42
CA ARG A 92 11.18 -3.17 -1.32
C ARG A 92 11.57 -4.19 -2.39
N GLY A 93 12.22 -3.73 -3.44
CA GLY A 93 12.75 -4.58 -4.49
C GLY A 93 11.69 -5.42 -5.20
N GLU A 94 11.95 -6.69 -5.47
CA GLU A 94 11.04 -7.55 -6.23
C GLU A 94 9.70 -7.78 -5.54
N ARG A 95 9.70 -8.00 -4.22
CA ARG A 95 8.46 -8.17 -3.45
C ARG A 95 7.51 -6.98 -3.55
N MET A 96 8.06 -5.78 -3.60
CA MET A 96 7.30 -4.54 -3.81
C MET A 96 6.60 -4.55 -5.16
N TRP A 97 7.32 -4.90 -6.23
CA TRP A 97 6.76 -4.92 -7.58
C TRP A 97 5.69 -6.00 -7.74
N GLU A 98 5.91 -7.18 -7.18
CA GLU A 98 4.93 -8.27 -7.20
C GLU A 98 3.67 -7.92 -6.41
N PHE A 99 3.82 -7.29 -5.25
CA PHE A 99 2.67 -6.82 -4.47
C PHE A 99 1.87 -5.76 -5.23
N LEU A 100 2.54 -4.77 -5.84
CA LEU A 100 1.87 -3.75 -6.64
C LEU A 100 1.15 -4.33 -7.86
N ASP A 101 1.74 -5.30 -8.53
CA ASP A 101 1.10 -5.96 -9.68
C ASP A 101 -0.18 -6.69 -9.24
N ARG A 102 -0.15 -7.44 -8.14
CA ARG A 102 -1.35 -8.08 -7.59
C ARG A 102 -2.39 -7.06 -7.12
N LEU A 103 -1.95 -6.00 -6.48
CA LEU A 103 -2.84 -4.92 -6.03
C LEU A 103 -3.61 -4.31 -7.20
N VAL A 104 -2.90 -3.90 -8.26
CA VAL A 104 -3.49 -3.21 -9.42
C VAL A 104 -4.31 -4.15 -10.30
N SER A 105 -3.78 -5.35 -10.59
CA SER A 105 -4.36 -6.27 -11.57
C SER A 105 -5.47 -7.16 -10.98
N ILE A 106 -5.41 -7.49 -9.69
CA ILE A 106 -6.30 -8.47 -9.07
C ILE A 106 -7.14 -7.86 -7.96
N ALA A 107 -6.50 -7.18 -6.97
CA ALA A 107 -7.18 -6.75 -5.77
C ALA A 107 -8.14 -5.56 -6.02
N LEU A 108 -7.68 -4.51 -6.71
CA LEU A 108 -8.50 -3.33 -6.98
C LEU A 108 -9.77 -3.63 -7.78
N PRO A 109 -9.75 -4.44 -8.86
CA PRO A 109 -10.97 -4.80 -9.58
C PRO A 109 -11.99 -5.59 -8.74
N ARG A 110 -11.56 -6.26 -7.67
CA ARG A 110 -12.42 -7.03 -6.75
C ARG A 110 -13.05 -6.16 -5.66
N VAL A 111 -12.67 -4.90 -5.54
CA VAL A 111 -13.30 -3.97 -4.59
C VAL A 111 -14.76 -3.76 -4.98
N ARG A 112 -15.67 -3.92 -4.00
CA ARG A 112 -17.10 -3.71 -4.21
C ARG A 112 -17.34 -2.26 -4.66
N ASP A 113 -18.17 -2.07 -5.71
CA ASP A 113 -18.51 -0.76 -6.28
C ASP A 113 -17.29 0.08 -6.66
N PHE A 114 -16.27 -0.56 -7.21
CA PHE A 114 -15.03 0.12 -7.58
C PHE A 114 -15.28 1.14 -8.70
N ARG A 115 -15.05 2.42 -8.39
CA ARG A 115 -15.17 3.56 -9.32
C ARG A 115 -13.85 4.26 -9.60
N GLY A 116 -12.74 3.56 -9.36
CA GLY A 116 -11.40 4.13 -9.44
C GLY A 116 -10.89 4.66 -8.09
N VAL A 117 -9.58 4.80 -8.01
CA VAL A 117 -8.85 5.27 -6.83
C VAL A 117 -8.92 6.79 -6.76
N SER A 118 -9.19 7.34 -5.58
CA SER A 118 -9.25 8.80 -5.38
C SER A 118 -7.87 9.44 -5.61
N PRO A 119 -7.78 10.50 -6.43
CA PRO A 119 -6.52 11.22 -6.62
C PRO A 119 -6.12 12.10 -5.43
N ARG A 120 -6.96 12.20 -4.38
CA ARG A 120 -6.69 13.02 -3.19
C ARG A 120 -5.75 12.36 -2.17
N GLY A 121 -5.26 11.16 -2.45
CA GLY A 121 -4.37 10.39 -1.56
C GLY A 121 -2.90 10.80 -1.64
N PHE A 122 -2.53 11.84 -2.36
CA PHE A 122 -1.17 12.37 -2.42
C PHE A 122 -0.87 13.30 -1.25
N ASP A 123 0.39 13.33 -0.83
CA ASP A 123 0.86 14.09 0.35
C ASP A 123 1.51 15.46 0.03
N GLY A 124 1.52 15.88 -1.24
CA GLY A 124 2.19 17.09 -1.71
C GLY A 124 3.69 16.90 -2.02
N ARG A 125 4.24 15.70 -1.79
CA ARG A 125 5.65 15.35 -2.01
C ARG A 125 5.83 14.12 -2.89
N GLY A 126 4.80 13.76 -3.63
CA GLY A 126 4.83 12.63 -4.55
C GLY A 126 4.65 11.26 -3.93
N ASN A 127 4.23 11.14 -2.67
CA ASN A 127 3.84 9.86 -2.10
C ASN A 127 2.32 9.71 -2.19
N PHE A 128 1.86 8.49 -2.33
CA PHE A 128 0.46 8.17 -2.50
C PHE A 128 -0.02 7.16 -1.45
N THR A 129 -1.15 7.42 -0.79
CA THR A 129 -1.75 6.50 0.18
C THR A 129 -3.15 6.11 -0.24
N LEU A 130 -3.39 4.80 -0.29
CA LEU A 130 -4.67 4.18 -0.58
C LEU A 130 -5.22 3.51 0.68
N GLY A 131 -6.44 3.85 1.08
CA GLY A 131 -7.18 3.14 2.12
C GLY A 131 -8.07 2.05 1.52
N LEU A 132 -7.91 0.83 1.98
CA LEU A 132 -8.77 -0.30 1.66
C LEU A 132 -9.65 -0.61 2.87
N LYS A 133 -10.93 -0.85 2.64
CA LYS A 133 -11.89 -1.13 3.72
C LYS A 133 -11.88 -2.59 4.16
N ASP A 134 -11.45 -3.49 3.27
CA ASP A 134 -11.56 -4.92 3.44
C ASP A 134 -10.33 -5.65 2.92
N GLN A 135 -9.79 -6.59 3.70
CA GLN A 135 -8.69 -7.45 3.31
C GLN A 135 -9.11 -8.60 2.37
N LEU A 136 -10.41 -8.89 2.28
CA LEU A 136 -10.95 -10.00 1.47
C LEU A 136 -10.81 -9.79 -0.05
N ILE A 137 -10.43 -8.59 -0.48
CA ILE A 137 -10.11 -8.31 -1.88
C ILE A 137 -8.86 -9.06 -2.38
N PHE A 138 -7.99 -9.46 -1.44
CA PHE A 138 -6.80 -10.23 -1.76
C PHE A 138 -7.12 -11.73 -1.84
N PRO A 139 -6.76 -12.40 -2.96
CA PRO A 139 -7.08 -13.82 -3.16
C PRO A 139 -6.36 -14.76 -2.18
N GLU A 140 -5.29 -14.29 -1.54
CA GLU A 140 -4.52 -15.04 -0.55
C GLU A 140 -5.27 -15.21 0.78
N ILE A 141 -6.32 -14.44 0.99
CA ILE A 141 -7.14 -14.48 2.20
C ILE A 141 -8.36 -15.36 1.96
N ASP A 142 -8.47 -16.42 2.75
CA ASP A 142 -9.60 -17.34 2.73
C ASP A 142 -10.76 -16.75 3.53
N TYR A 143 -11.89 -16.52 2.85
CA TYR A 143 -13.11 -15.98 3.44
C TYR A 143 -13.60 -16.79 4.67
N MET A 144 -13.42 -18.10 4.64
CA MET A 144 -13.87 -19.00 5.71
C MET A 144 -13.06 -18.87 7.01
N LYS A 145 -11.87 -18.26 6.95
CA LYS A 145 -10.94 -18.11 8.09
C LYS A 145 -10.90 -16.71 8.66
N VAL A 146 -11.67 -15.78 8.08
CA VAL A 146 -11.67 -14.38 8.49
C VAL A 146 -12.86 -14.14 9.43
N ASP A 147 -12.55 -13.74 10.66
CA ASP A 147 -13.57 -13.41 11.67
C ASP A 147 -14.28 -12.09 11.35
N LYS A 148 -13.53 -11.09 10.84
CA LYS A 148 -14.04 -9.74 10.60
C LYS A 148 -13.29 -9.05 9.47
N ALA A 149 -14.01 -8.24 8.68
CA ALA A 149 -13.42 -7.34 7.73
C ALA A 149 -12.55 -6.28 8.45
N ARG A 150 -11.29 -6.17 8.04
CA ARG A 150 -10.32 -5.20 8.58
C ARG A 150 -9.75 -4.36 7.44
N GLY A 151 -9.79 -3.06 7.64
CA GLY A 151 -9.20 -2.13 6.71
C GLY A 151 -7.69 -2.08 6.82
N MET A 152 -7.04 -1.66 5.73
CA MET A 152 -5.61 -1.41 5.69
C MET A 152 -5.28 -0.19 4.85
N ASN A 153 -4.14 0.44 5.15
CA ASN A 153 -3.59 1.53 4.38
C ASN A 153 -2.36 1.04 3.62
N ILE A 154 -2.31 1.35 2.33
CA ILE A 154 -1.17 1.04 1.46
C ILE A 154 -0.57 2.37 1.02
N SER A 155 0.65 2.66 1.47
CA SER A 155 1.39 3.87 1.11
C SER A 155 2.49 3.52 0.11
N VAL A 156 2.40 4.10 -1.07
CA VAL A 156 3.41 3.99 -2.12
C VAL A 156 4.33 5.19 -2.02
N VAL A 157 5.57 4.96 -1.64
CA VAL A 157 6.60 6.01 -1.52
C VAL A 157 7.41 6.03 -2.80
N THR A 158 7.51 7.21 -3.40
CA THR A 158 8.22 7.43 -4.65
C THR A 158 9.37 8.42 -4.47
N THR A 159 10.24 8.51 -5.46
CA THR A 159 11.30 9.53 -5.54
C THR A 159 10.85 10.78 -6.27
N ALA A 160 9.57 10.87 -6.68
CA ALA A 160 9.00 12.05 -7.30
C ALA A 160 9.07 13.26 -6.35
N LYS A 161 9.23 14.44 -6.89
CA LYS A 161 9.26 15.68 -6.13
C LYS A 161 7.87 16.32 -6.03
N THR A 162 7.02 16.07 -7.00
CA THR A 162 5.66 16.62 -7.09
C THR A 162 4.63 15.51 -7.20
N ASP A 163 3.40 15.82 -6.81
CA ASP A 163 2.28 14.88 -6.92
C ASP A 163 1.91 14.57 -8.37
N GLU A 164 2.14 15.51 -9.29
CA GLU A 164 1.89 15.33 -10.72
C GLU A 164 2.81 14.27 -11.32
N GLU A 165 4.11 14.32 -11.00
CA GLU A 165 5.08 13.32 -11.44
C GLU A 165 4.71 11.92 -10.91
N SER A 166 4.35 11.82 -9.63
CA SER A 166 3.94 10.57 -9.00
C SER A 166 2.62 10.04 -9.56
N ARG A 167 1.63 10.92 -9.77
CA ARG A 167 0.35 10.56 -10.37
C ARG A 167 0.54 9.96 -11.75
N LYS A 168 1.38 10.60 -12.57
CA LYS A 168 1.70 10.09 -13.92
C LYS A 168 2.42 8.77 -13.87
N LEU A 169 3.41 8.63 -12.98
CA LEU A 169 4.13 7.37 -12.74
C LEU A 169 3.16 6.23 -12.42
N LEU A 170 2.27 6.42 -11.44
CA LEU A 170 1.31 5.40 -11.02
C LEU A 170 0.27 5.10 -12.10
N GLN A 171 -0.17 6.11 -12.85
CA GLN A 171 -1.10 5.96 -13.96
C GLN A 171 -0.50 5.10 -15.08
N LEU A 172 0.74 5.35 -15.47
CA LEU A 172 1.47 4.57 -16.48
C LEU A 172 1.73 3.12 -16.02
N LEU A 173 1.88 2.90 -14.71
CA LEU A 173 1.97 1.56 -14.12
C LEU A 173 0.63 0.82 -14.09
N GLY A 174 -0.48 1.51 -14.42
CA GLY A 174 -1.81 0.89 -14.51
C GLY A 174 -2.72 1.16 -13.30
N MET A 175 -2.35 2.08 -12.39
CA MET A 175 -3.23 2.47 -11.29
C MET A 175 -4.49 3.15 -11.83
N PRO A 176 -5.69 2.62 -11.56
CA PRO A 176 -6.94 3.16 -12.09
C PRO A 176 -7.42 4.34 -11.25
N PHE A 177 -6.92 5.53 -11.53
CA PHE A 177 -7.43 6.75 -10.90
C PHE A 177 -8.81 7.11 -11.42
N ARG A 178 -9.65 7.63 -10.54
CA ARG A 178 -10.96 8.18 -10.90
C ARG A 178 -10.77 9.43 -11.74
N ALA A 179 -11.50 9.54 -12.85
CA ALA A 179 -11.61 10.80 -13.57
C ALA A 179 -12.19 11.88 -12.65
N GLN A 180 -11.61 13.07 -12.70
CA GLN A 180 -12.12 14.26 -11.98
C GLN A 180 -13.36 14.79 -12.64
#